data_b76d84455a74d5c6b4e350733a184957
#
_entry.id   b76d84455a74d5c6b4e350733a184957
#
_cell.length_a   1.000
_cell.length_b   1.000
_cell.length_c   1.000
_cell.angle_alpha   90.00
_cell.angle_beta   90.00
_cell.angle_gamma   90.00
#
_symmetry.space_group_name_H-M   'P 1'
#
loop_
_entity.id
_entity.type
_entity.pdbx_description
1 polymer ?
#
loop_
_entity_poly.entity_id
_entity_poly.type
_entity_poly.pdbx_seq_one_letter_code
_entity_poly.pdbx_strand_id
1 'polypeptide(L)'
;MLLDEIDKMSSDYKGDTASAMLEVLDAEQNCKFRDHYIEVPIDLSEVLFIATANSVQDIPRPLLDRMELIEVSSYTENEKFHIAKEHLLPKVKEKNGLKPEQLKISDRALQKIISGYTREAGVRNLERRLSEIARKSAREVYESEAKCVKVTGQNVEKYLGKEKYTFDMLSLIHISEPTRRTPI
;
A
#
# COMPACT_ATOMS: atom_id res chain seq x y z
N MET A 1 -1.23 -21.53 5.71
CA MET A 1 0.12 -20.91 5.63
C MET A 1 0.04 -19.66 4.77
N LEU A 2 0.71 -18.56 5.14
CA LEU A 2 0.75 -17.31 4.34
C LEU A 2 2.14 -17.14 3.74
N LEU A 3 2.20 -16.92 2.44
CA LEU A 3 3.41 -16.66 1.66
C LEU A 3 3.33 -15.23 1.11
N ASP A 4 4.16 -14.34 1.60
CA ASP A 4 4.11 -12.93 1.22
C ASP A 4 5.13 -12.60 0.13
N GLU A 5 4.74 -11.77 -0.85
CA GLU A 5 5.60 -11.30 -1.94
C GLU A 5 6.25 -12.42 -2.78
N ILE A 6 5.46 -13.42 -3.21
CA ILE A 6 5.99 -14.54 -4.01
C ILE A 6 6.54 -14.13 -5.39
N ASP A 7 6.17 -12.95 -5.88
CA ASP A 7 6.72 -12.34 -7.09
C ASP A 7 8.22 -11.97 -6.97
N LYS A 8 8.74 -11.93 -5.73
CA LYS A 8 10.16 -11.64 -5.47
C LYS A 8 11.03 -12.87 -5.27
N MET A 9 10.47 -14.05 -5.50
CA MET A 9 11.27 -15.28 -5.46
C MET A 9 12.30 -15.25 -6.57
N SER A 10 13.57 -15.17 -6.23
CA SER A 10 14.67 -15.23 -7.17
C SER A 10 15.14 -16.66 -7.34
N SER A 11 15.47 -17.04 -8.56
CA SER A 11 16.26 -18.24 -8.85
C SER A 11 17.73 -17.93 -8.57
N ASP A 12 18.12 -17.96 -7.29
CA ASP A 12 19.50 -17.76 -6.92
C ASP A 12 20.32 -19.07 -7.07
N TYR A 13 21.62 -18.92 -7.21
CA TYR A 13 22.63 -19.99 -7.38
C TYR A 13 22.58 -21.08 -6.27
N LYS A 14 21.80 -20.91 -5.22
CA LYS A 14 21.70 -21.81 -4.06
C LYS A 14 20.45 -22.70 -4.04
N GLY A 15 19.58 -22.61 -5.03
CA GLY A 15 18.39 -23.43 -5.11
C GLY A 15 17.24 -22.73 -5.86
N ASP A 16 16.46 -23.50 -6.56
CA ASP A 16 15.28 -23.02 -7.26
C ASP A 16 14.09 -23.03 -6.30
N THR A 17 13.86 -21.87 -5.66
CA THR A 17 12.73 -21.67 -4.74
C THR A 17 11.39 -21.96 -5.42
N ALA A 18 11.29 -21.70 -6.72
CA ALA A 18 10.09 -21.97 -7.48
C ALA A 18 9.82 -23.48 -7.60
N SER A 19 10.86 -24.31 -7.80
CA SER A 19 10.73 -25.76 -7.81
C SER A 19 10.29 -26.33 -6.47
N ALA A 20 10.81 -25.82 -5.36
CA ALA A 20 10.37 -26.22 -4.02
C ALA A 20 8.90 -25.85 -3.77
N MET A 21 8.48 -24.67 -4.24
CA MET A 21 7.07 -24.24 -4.16
C MET A 21 6.15 -25.09 -5.02
N LEU A 22 6.60 -25.59 -6.16
CA LEU A 22 5.82 -26.51 -6.99
C LEU A 22 5.51 -27.82 -6.25
N GLU A 23 6.48 -28.35 -5.52
CA GLU A 23 6.30 -29.56 -4.70
C GLU A 23 5.34 -29.31 -3.52
N VAL A 24 5.45 -28.17 -2.87
CA VAL A 24 4.58 -27.76 -1.75
C VAL A 24 3.12 -27.58 -2.19
N LEU A 25 2.90 -27.01 -3.37
CA LEU A 25 1.55 -26.70 -3.88
C LEU A 25 0.93 -27.86 -4.69
N ASP A 26 1.67 -28.91 -4.94
CA ASP A 26 1.16 -30.08 -5.66
C ASP A 26 0.43 -31.03 -4.69
N ALA A 27 -0.87 -31.21 -4.87
CA ALA A 27 -1.70 -32.04 -4.01
C ALA A 27 -1.29 -33.53 -3.97
N GLU A 28 -0.60 -34.01 -5.01
CA GLU A 28 -0.13 -35.41 -5.06
C GLU A 28 1.22 -35.58 -4.33
N GLN A 29 2.02 -34.54 -4.20
CA GLN A 29 3.38 -34.58 -3.64
C GLN A 29 3.48 -34.01 -2.24
N ASN A 30 2.63 -33.04 -1.89
CA ASN A 30 2.72 -32.28 -0.63
C ASN A 30 2.48 -33.14 0.63
N CYS A 31 1.82 -34.29 0.52
CA CYS A 31 1.65 -35.23 1.63
C CYS A 31 2.95 -35.91 2.09
N LYS A 32 3.99 -35.87 1.26
CA LYS A 32 5.32 -36.45 1.55
C LYS A 32 6.44 -35.41 1.38
N PHE A 33 6.11 -34.14 1.56
CA PHE A 33 7.09 -33.07 1.44
C PHE A 33 8.29 -33.31 2.38
N ARG A 34 9.49 -33.18 1.86
CA ARG A 34 10.74 -33.28 2.64
C ARG A 34 11.54 -32.00 2.52
N ASP A 35 11.83 -31.40 3.65
CA ASP A 35 12.83 -30.37 3.71
C ASP A 35 14.23 -30.98 3.48
N HIS A 36 15.00 -30.40 2.55
CA HIS A 36 16.33 -30.90 2.16
C HIS A 36 17.38 -30.79 3.25
N TYR A 37 17.12 -30.05 4.32
CA TYR A 37 18.05 -29.86 5.43
C TYR A 37 17.73 -30.79 6.60
N ILE A 38 16.45 -30.93 6.95
CA ILE A 38 16.02 -31.73 8.10
C ILE A 38 15.73 -33.17 7.68
N GLU A 39 15.40 -33.41 6.41
CA GLU A 39 15.04 -34.71 5.81
C GLU A 39 13.86 -35.44 6.48
N VAL A 40 13.08 -34.73 7.30
CA VAL A 40 11.89 -35.30 7.93
C VAL A 40 10.68 -35.08 7.01
N PRO A 41 9.93 -36.12 6.67
CA PRO A 41 8.70 -35.97 5.87
C PRO A 41 7.62 -35.24 6.67
N ILE A 42 7.01 -34.25 6.05
CA ILE A 42 5.93 -33.45 6.61
C ILE A 42 4.72 -33.57 5.68
N ASP A 43 3.56 -33.85 6.24
CA ASP A 43 2.31 -33.87 5.50
C ASP A 43 1.72 -32.46 5.46
N LEU A 44 1.62 -31.89 4.25
CA LEU A 44 1.07 -30.55 3.98
C LEU A 44 -0.31 -30.62 3.30
N SER A 45 -0.91 -31.80 3.16
CA SER A 45 -2.18 -31.99 2.44
C SER A 45 -3.37 -31.23 3.05
N GLU A 46 -3.36 -31.03 4.37
CA GLU A 46 -4.41 -30.30 5.09
C GLU A 46 -4.10 -28.80 5.25
N VAL A 47 -3.01 -28.29 4.62
CA VAL A 47 -2.58 -26.89 4.76
C VAL A 47 -3.20 -26.02 3.68
N LEU A 48 -3.99 -25.03 4.08
CA LEU A 48 -4.42 -23.97 3.18
C LEU A 48 -3.25 -22.99 2.94
N PHE A 49 -2.85 -22.81 1.68
CA PHE A 49 -1.84 -21.85 1.27
C PHE A 49 -2.51 -20.59 0.74
N ILE A 50 -2.09 -19.42 1.26
CA ILE A 50 -2.49 -18.12 0.75
C ILE A 50 -1.19 -17.39 0.38
N ALA A 51 -1.11 -16.92 -0.87
CA ALA A 51 0.03 -16.19 -1.37
C ALA A 51 -0.35 -14.76 -1.74
N THR A 52 0.57 -13.82 -1.54
CA THR A 52 0.42 -12.44 -2.02
C THR A 52 1.49 -12.10 -3.04
N ALA A 53 1.15 -11.26 -4.01
CA ALA A 53 2.07 -10.76 -5.02
C ALA A 53 1.66 -9.35 -5.47
N ASN A 54 2.62 -8.57 -5.93
CA ASN A 54 2.37 -7.26 -6.54
C ASN A 54 2.25 -7.35 -8.06
N SER A 55 2.92 -8.34 -8.67
CA SER A 55 2.96 -8.56 -10.11
C SER A 55 2.77 -10.04 -10.43
N VAL A 56 1.74 -10.36 -11.17
CA VAL A 56 1.48 -11.74 -11.65
C VAL A 56 2.49 -12.15 -12.72
N GLN A 57 3.04 -11.17 -13.46
CA GLN A 57 3.96 -11.42 -14.56
C GLN A 57 5.30 -11.98 -14.11
N ASP A 58 5.70 -11.70 -12.87
CA ASP A 58 6.97 -12.13 -12.28
C ASP A 58 6.88 -13.53 -11.65
N ILE A 59 5.68 -14.11 -11.59
CA ILE A 59 5.44 -15.45 -11.05
C ILE A 59 5.55 -16.49 -12.17
N PRO A 60 6.31 -17.59 -11.99
CA PRO A 60 6.39 -18.67 -12.96
C PRO A 60 5.02 -19.27 -13.28
N ARG A 61 4.71 -19.45 -14.57
CA ARG A 61 3.43 -20.00 -15.03
C ARG A 61 3.04 -21.32 -14.35
N PRO A 62 3.95 -22.30 -14.15
CA PRO A 62 3.60 -23.55 -13.47
C PRO A 62 3.08 -23.38 -12.04
N LEU A 63 3.48 -22.31 -11.34
CA LEU A 63 2.94 -21.95 -10.03
C LEU A 63 1.55 -21.35 -10.15
N LEU A 64 1.34 -20.44 -11.11
CA LEU A 64 0.03 -19.84 -11.35
C LEU A 64 -1.03 -20.88 -11.71
N ASP A 65 -0.67 -21.92 -12.46
CA ASP A 65 -1.57 -23.01 -12.85
C ASP A 65 -2.09 -23.82 -11.65
N ARG A 66 -1.42 -23.74 -10.50
CA ARG A 66 -1.80 -24.39 -9.23
C ARG A 66 -2.49 -23.47 -8.23
N MET A 67 -2.70 -22.22 -8.58
CA MET A 67 -3.28 -21.21 -7.69
C MET A 67 -4.56 -20.63 -8.29
N GLU A 68 -5.50 -20.29 -7.43
CA GLU A 68 -6.61 -19.42 -7.77
C GLU A 68 -6.19 -17.96 -7.64
N LEU A 69 -6.29 -17.20 -8.74
CA LEU A 69 -5.92 -15.80 -8.77
C LEU A 69 -7.11 -14.92 -8.33
N ILE A 70 -6.92 -14.20 -7.24
CA ILE A 70 -7.89 -13.22 -6.73
C ILE A 70 -7.27 -11.82 -6.86
N GLU A 71 -7.78 -11.03 -7.81
CA GLU A 71 -7.29 -9.68 -8.03
C GLU A 71 -7.91 -8.70 -7.02
N VAL A 72 -7.05 -7.98 -6.29
CA VAL A 72 -7.45 -6.92 -5.36
C VAL A 72 -7.22 -5.56 -6.02
N SER A 73 -8.32 -4.89 -6.38
CA SER A 73 -8.27 -3.57 -7.01
C SER A 73 -7.73 -2.48 -6.07
N SER A 74 -7.21 -1.39 -6.65
CA SER A 74 -6.81 -0.21 -5.89
C SER A 74 -8.02 0.53 -5.30
N TYR A 75 -7.84 1.14 -4.15
CA TYR A 75 -8.86 2.00 -3.56
C TYR A 75 -9.05 3.30 -4.36
N THR A 76 -10.31 3.68 -4.54
CA THR A 76 -10.69 5.00 -5.07
C THR A 76 -10.39 6.09 -4.04
N GLU A 77 -10.32 7.36 -4.46
CA GLU A 77 -10.11 8.48 -3.53
C GLU A 77 -11.19 8.58 -2.46
N ASN A 78 -12.44 8.25 -2.81
CA ASN A 78 -13.55 8.24 -1.86
C ASN A 78 -13.40 7.13 -0.81
N GLU A 79 -13.03 5.93 -1.22
CA GLU A 79 -12.76 4.84 -0.28
C GLU A 79 -11.57 5.17 0.63
N LYS A 80 -10.49 5.73 0.08
CA LYS A 80 -9.34 6.21 0.88
C LYS A 80 -9.76 7.25 1.90
N PHE A 81 -10.68 8.16 1.54
CA PHE A 81 -11.21 9.17 2.45
C PHE A 81 -11.96 8.53 3.63
N HIS A 82 -12.85 7.57 3.37
CA HIS A 82 -13.58 6.86 4.43
C HIS A 82 -12.63 6.02 5.29
N ILE A 83 -11.73 5.26 4.70
CA ILE A 83 -10.72 4.48 5.41
C ILE A 83 -9.86 5.40 6.31
N ALA A 84 -9.45 6.56 5.79
CA ALA A 84 -8.65 7.51 6.55
C ALA A 84 -9.41 8.07 7.74
N LYS A 85 -10.68 8.45 7.55
CA LYS A 85 -11.52 9.08 8.57
C LYS A 85 -11.92 8.11 9.68
N GLU A 86 -12.34 6.92 9.30
CA GLU A 86 -12.95 5.95 10.22
C GLU A 86 -11.93 5.04 10.90
N HIS A 87 -10.83 4.71 10.20
CA HIS A 87 -9.85 3.73 10.68
C HIS A 87 -8.47 4.31 10.94
N LEU A 88 -7.89 5.06 9.97
CA LEU A 88 -6.51 5.50 10.11
C LEU A 88 -6.35 6.62 11.14
N LEU A 89 -7.23 7.62 11.15
CA LEU A 89 -7.14 8.74 12.08
C LEU A 89 -7.23 8.32 13.55
N PRO A 90 -8.19 7.49 13.98
CA PRO A 90 -8.23 6.99 15.35
C PRO A 90 -6.96 6.23 15.72
N LYS A 91 -6.54 5.27 14.88
CA LYS A 91 -5.33 4.46 15.07
C LYS A 91 -4.06 5.32 15.18
N VAL A 92 -3.92 6.32 14.32
CA VAL A 92 -2.75 7.22 14.29
C VAL A 92 -2.71 8.12 15.52
N LYS A 93 -3.85 8.62 15.99
CA LYS A 93 -3.93 9.42 17.22
C LYS A 93 -3.50 8.59 18.43
N GLU A 94 -4.06 7.41 18.60
CA GLU A 94 -3.72 6.48 19.67
C GLU A 94 -2.23 6.13 19.67
N LYS A 95 -1.68 5.74 18.50
CA LYS A 95 -0.27 5.40 18.33
C LYS A 95 0.70 6.54 18.69
N ASN A 96 0.26 7.80 18.55
CA ASN A 96 1.06 8.98 18.88
C ASN A 96 0.68 9.62 20.23
N GLY A 97 -0.11 8.95 21.07
CA GLY A 97 -0.48 9.41 22.41
C GLY A 97 -1.40 10.64 22.42
N LEU A 98 -2.10 10.92 21.32
CA LEU A 98 -3.02 12.04 21.21
C LEU A 98 -4.45 11.61 21.59
N LYS A 99 -5.09 12.40 22.44
CA LYS A 99 -6.53 12.25 22.71
C LYS A 99 -7.33 12.63 21.46
N PRO A 100 -8.52 12.03 21.23
CA PRO A 100 -9.35 12.32 20.06
C PRO A 100 -9.63 13.81 19.84
N GLU A 101 -9.69 14.59 20.91
CA GLU A 101 -10.01 16.02 20.89
C GLU A 101 -8.80 16.91 20.55
N GLN A 102 -7.56 16.42 20.77
CA GLN A 102 -6.33 17.19 20.62
C GLN A 102 -5.92 17.39 19.15
N LEU A 103 -6.35 16.53 18.25
CA LEU A 103 -6.08 16.67 16.82
C LEU A 103 -7.38 16.57 16.02
N LYS A 104 -7.71 17.63 15.28
CA LYS A 104 -8.85 17.66 14.34
C LYS A 104 -8.34 17.95 12.93
N ILE A 105 -8.59 17.04 12.01
CA ILE A 105 -8.26 17.19 10.59
C ILE A 105 -9.57 17.42 9.85
N SER A 106 -9.67 18.53 9.10
CA SER A 106 -10.88 18.83 8.32
C SER A 106 -10.98 17.90 7.09
N ASP A 107 -12.20 17.67 6.61
CA ASP A 107 -12.45 16.84 5.43
C ASP A 107 -11.71 17.37 4.19
N ARG A 108 -11.66 18.70 4.02
CA ARG A 108 -10.87 19.35 2.96
C ARG A 108 -9.36 19.09 3.08
N ALA A 109 -8.83 19.08 4.31
CA ALA A 109 -7.44 18.74 4.53
C ALA A 109 -7.16 17.28 4.18
N LEU A 110 -8.05 16.38 4.55
CA LEU A 110 -7.92 14.95 4.27
C LEU A 110 -7.94 14.68 2.76
N GLN A 111 -8.87 15.29 2.02
CA GLN A 111 -8.92 15.22 0.55
C GLN A 111 -7.62 15.76 -0.07
N LYS A 112 -7.12 16.92 0.41
CA LYS A 112 -5.86 17.50 -0.07
C LYS A 112 -4.66 16.58 0.20
N ILE A 113 -4.65 15.88 1.34
CA ILE A 113 -3.60 14.91 1.65
C ILE A 113 -3.67 13.71 0.68
N ILE A 114 -4.85 13.21 0.39
CA ILE A 114 -5.04 12.08 -0.52
C ILE A 114 -4.59 12.43 -1.93
N SER A 115 -5.04 13.55 -2.49
CA SER A 115 -4.75 13.93 -3.88
C SER A 115 -3.35 14.54 -4.05
N GLY A 116 -2.89 15.41 -3.12
CA GLY A 116 -1.67 16.20 -3.27
C GLY A 116 -0.41 15.55 -2.67
N TYR A 117 -0.53 14.60 -1.73
CA TYR A 117 0.64 14.05 -1.03
C TYR A 117 0.78 12.53 -1.14
N THR A 118 -0.24 11.82 -1.65
CA THR A 118 -0.19 10.37 -1.81
C THR A 118 -0.65 9.96 -3.21
N ARG A 119 0.16 9.11 -3.86
CA ARG A 119 -0.18 8.50 -5.14
C ARG A 119 0.18 7.02 -5.04
N GLU A 120 -0.79 6.22 -4.59
CA GLU A 120 -0.61 4.80 -4.31
C GLU A 120 -1.91 4.03 -4.55
N ALA A 121 -1.84 2.74 -4.79
CA ALA A 121 -3.01 1.86 -4.91
C ALA A 121 -3.72 1.69 -3.56
N GLY A 122 -2.97 1.48 -2.48
CA GLY A 122 -3.45 1.29 -1.11
C GLY A 122 -3.53 2.57 -0.29
N VAL A 123 -3.31 2.44 1.02
CA VAL A 123 -3.40 3.52 2.02
C VAL A 123 -2.15 3.62 2.92
N ARG A 124 -1.07 2.89 2.60
CA ARG A 124 0.14 2.82 3.44
C ARG A 124 0.86 4.18 3.53
N ASN A 125 1.02 4.89 2.42
CA ASN A 125 1.61 6.22 2.44
C ASN A 125 0.67 7.24 3.07
N LEU A 126 -0.64 7.11 2.89
CA LEU A 126 -1.63 7.93 3.56
C LEU A 126 -1.51 7.80 5.09
N GLU A 127 -1.42 6.58 5.63
CA GLU A 127 -1.16 6.34 7.06
C GLU A 127 0.15 7.00 7.52
N ARG A 128 1.21 6.90 6.72
CA ARG A 128 2.51 7.55 7.02
C ARG A 128 2.38 9.07 7.08
N ARG A 129 1.66 9.71 6.14
CA ARG A 129 1.44 11.16 6.15
C ARG A 129 0.59 11.61 7.31
N LEU A 130 -0.47 10.88 7.63
CA LEU A 130 -1.29 11.15 8.81
C LEU A 130 -0.48 11.00 10.11
N SER A 131 0.37 9.99 10.20
CA SER A 131 1.28 9.80 11.34
C SER A 131 2.30 10.93 11.46
N GLU A 132 2.80 11.47 10.34
CA GLU A 132 3.69 12.63 10.34
C GLU A 132 3.00 13.88 10.89
N ILE A 133 1.75 14.14 10.46
CA ILE A 133 0.92 15.22 11.00
C ILE A 133 0.69 15.03 12.50
N ALA A 134 0.32 13.82 12.90
CA ALA A 134 0.04 13.53 14.32
C ALA A 134 1.27 13.75 15.20
N ARG A 135 2.46 13.30 14.79
CA ARG A 135 3.71 13.56 15.55
C ARG A 135 4.01 15.04 15.69
N LYS A 136 3.89 15.81 14.60
CA LYS A 136 4.12 17.27 14.63
C LYS A 136 3.07 17.98 15.47
N SER A 137 1.82 17.55 15.41
CA SER A 137 0.73 18.08 16.25
C SER A 137 0.91 17.72 17.73
N ALA A 138 1.36 16.50 18.05
CA ALA A 138 1.67 16.09 19.41
C ALA A 138 2.75 16.98 20.03
N ARG A 139 3.80 17.27 19.25
CA ARG A 139 4.85 18.20 19.67
C ARG A 139 4.30 19.62 19.90
N GLU A 140 3.44 20.13 19.01
CA GLU A 140 2.83 21.44 19.12
C GLU A 140 1.91 21.54 20.35
N VAL A 141 1.14 20.49 20.66
CA VAL A 141 0.32 20.39 21.88
C VAL A 141 1.20 20.41 23.14
N TYR A 142 2.33 19.71 23.12
CA TYR A 142 3.23 19.65 24.27
C TYR A 142 3.99 20.96 24.50
N GLU A 143 4.50 21.60 23.44
CA GLU A 143 5.30 22.83 23.53
C GLU A 143 4.45 24.09 23.82
N SER A 144 3.22 24.15 23.27
CA SER A 144 2.37 25.35 23.38
C SER A 144 1.22 25.24 24.38
N GLU A 145 1.11 24.10 25.09
CA GLU A 145 -0.04 23.78 25.98
C GLU A 145 -1.41 23.91 25.26
N ALA A 146 -1.38 23.85 23.92
CA ALA A 146 -2.59 24.00 23.12
C ALA A 146 -3.53 22.82 23.36
N LYS A 147 -4.76 23.11 23.73
CA LYS A 147 -5.78 22.07 23.98
C LYS A 147 -6.16 21.28 22.74
N CYS A 148 -6.02 21.87 21.54
CA CYS A 148 -6.41 21.24 20.28
C CYS A 148 -5.67 21.89 19.09
N VAL A 149 -5.12 21.04 18.22
CA VAL A 149 -4.54 21.42 16.92
C VAL A 149 -5.56 21.13 15.83
N LYS A 150 -5.85 22.15 15.00
CA LYS A 150 -6.76 22.05 13.85
C LYS A 150 -5.95 22.09 12.55
N VAL A 151 -6.01 20.99 11.79
CA VAL A 151 -5.39 20.88 10.47
C VAL A 151 -6.46 21.13 9.40
N THR A 152 -6.24 22.17 8.61
CA THR A 152 -7.12 22.60 7.51
C THR A 152 -6.40 22.48 6.18
N GLY A 153 -7.14 22.54 5.05
CA GLY A 153 -6.52 22.49 3.73
C GLY A 153 -5.48 23.59 3.47
N GLN A 154 -5.54 24.72 4.21
CA GLN A 154 -4.59 25.82 4.07
C GLN A 154 -3.28 25.59 4.84
N ASN A 155 -3.34 24.91 5.99
CA ASN A 155 -2.17 24.71 6.85
C ASN A 155 -1.54 23.30 6.74
N VAL A 156 -2.06 22.43 5.89
CA VAL A 156 -1.45 21.10 5.63
C VAL A 156 0.01 21.21 5.26
N GLU A 157 0.37 22.23 4.47
CA GLU A 157 1.74 22.48 4.02
C GLU A 157 2.73 22.77 5.16
N LYS A 158 2.25 23.33 6.28
CA LYS A 158 3.07 23.51 7.50
C LYS A 158 3.57 22.15 8.03
N TYR A 159 2.74 21.12 7.90
CA TYR A 159 3.04 19.78 8.43
C TYR A 159 3.74 18.87 7.42
N LEU A 160 3.33 18.89 6.16
CA LEU A 160 3.80 17.95 5.13
C LEU A 160 4.76 18.57 4.11
N GLY A 161 4.96 19.90 4.15
CA GLY A 161 5.70 20.64 3.12
C GLY A 161 4.85 20.87 1.87
N LYS A 162 5.50 21.29 0.78
CA LYS A 162 4.83 21.55 -0.50
C LYS A 162 4.17 20.29 -1.04
N GLU A 163 3.05 20.44 -1.74
CA GLU A 163 2.38 19.35 -2.44
C GLU A 163 3.33 18.67 -3.41
N LYS A 164 3.29 17.33 -3.43
CA LYS A 164 4.14 16.51 -4.30
C LYS A 164 3.52 16.27 -5.66
N TYR A 165 2.18 16.26 -5.72
CA TYR A 165 1.41 15.97 -6.90
C TYR A 165 0.45 17.14 -7.14
N THR A 166 0.79 18.01 -8.08
CA THR A 166 -0.12 19.03 -8.61
C THR A 166 -0.84 18.42 -9.81
N PHE A 167 -2.16 18.62 -9.91
CA PHE A 167 -2.87 18.36 -11.14
C PHE A 167 -2.41 19.38 -12.17
N ASP A 168 -1.47 19.00 -13.01
CA ASP A 168 -1.15 19.77 -14.22
C ASP A 168 -2.32 19.66 -15.18
N MET A 169 -3.23 20.63 -15.09
CA MET A 169 -4.28 20.84 -16.12
C MET A 169 -3.68 21.14 -17.51
N LEU A 170 -2.37 21.35 -17.58
CA LEU A 170 -1.65 21.66 -18.82
C LEU A 170 -1.50 20.47 -19.79
N SER A 171 -1.64 19.24 -19.31
CA SER A 171 -1.50 18.07 -20.19
C SER A 171 -2.68 17.85 -21.16
N LEU A 172 -3.83 18.48 -20.90
CA LEU A 172 -5.00 18.39 -21.78
C LEU A 172 -4.98 19.40 -22.95
N ILE A 173 -4.16 20.45 -22.87
CA ILE A 173 -4.09 21.49 -23.91
C ILE A 173 -3.20 21.04 -25.09
N HIS A 174 -2.25 20.14 -24.86
CA HIS A 174 -1.33 19.67 -25.93
C HIS A 174 -1.91 18.59 -26.84
N ILE A 175 -3.07 18.03 -26.54
CA ILE A 175 -3.70 16.98 -27.38
C ILE A 175 -4.64 17.58 -28.46
N SER A 176 -4.93 18.88 -28.41
CA SER A 176 -5.92 19.51 -29.29
C SER A 176 -5.37 20.46 -30.36
N GLU A 177 -4.06 20.53 -30.58
CA GLU A 177 -3.54 21.31 -31.72
C GLU A 177 -3.44 20.41 -32.97
N PRO A 178 -4.34 20.60 -33.95
CA PRO A 178 -4.19 19.92 -35.24
C PRO A 178 -2.99 20.51 -35.97
N THR A 179 -1.99 19.69 -36.25
CA THR A 179 -0.88 20.02 -37.14
C THR A 179 -1.44 20.55 -38.46
N ARG A 180 -1.39 21.86 -38.67
CA ARG A 180 -1.58 22.47 -40.01
C ARG A 180 -0.45 21.96 -40.89
N ARG A 181 -0.75 21.01 -41.76
CA ARG A 181 0.07 20.72 -42.93
C ARG A 181 -0.02 21.92 -43.85
N THR A 182 1.09 22.64 -44.05
CA THR A 182 1.26 23.56 -45.20
C THR A 182 1.41 22.72 -46.44
N PRO A 183 0.58 22.95 -47.48
CA PRO A 183 0.83 22.36 -48.79
C PRO A 183 1.98 23.09 -49.48
N ILE A 184 2.88 22.32 -50.10
CA ILE A 184 3.85 22.75 -51.10
C ILE A 184 3.16 22.83 -52.43
#